data_01b359f5f1fef861a578588a41e82d41
#
_entry.id   01b359f5f1fef861a578588a41e82d41
#
_cell.length_a   1.000
_cell.length_b   1.000
_cell.length_c   1.000
_cell.angle_alpha   90.00
_cell.angle_beta   90.00
_cell.angle_gamma   90.00
#
_symmetry.space_group_name_H-M   'P 1'
#
loop_
_entity.id
_entity.type
_entity.pdbx_description
1 polymer ?
#
loop_
_entity_poly.entity_id
_entity_poly.type
_entity_poly.pdbx_seq_one_letter_code
_entity_poly.pdbx_strand_id
1 'polypeptide(L)'
;AVAAAQEIIDFVNAGYLAEGAPDAYPASQTKVGLGTAAMVVCANYVTSEVDAAVGEPVNWGFFNYPEVEGNVDASAYAGANSLAISSNCENPQAAFDFIMTIVTGTCGQELVDNGGQIPADTRLKESVLAGSVETLKNTTTPMSWCGALNTLDGWSSIKSSMIELFEGKYATGADYCAYLDTLCG
;
A
#
# COMPACT_ATOMS: atom_id res chain seq x y z
N ALA A 1 -9.23 9.75 15.52
CA ALA A 1 -9.28 8.27 15.60
C ALA A 1 -10.72 7.77 15.58
N VAL A 2 -11.61 8.18 16.53
CA VAL A 2 -13.00 7.67 16.65
C VAL A 2 -13.79 7.86 15.35
N ALA A 3 -13.77 9.06 14.76
CA ALA A 3 -14.49 9.33 13.50
C ALA A 3 -13.98 8.44 12.35
N ALA A 4 -12.67 8.27 12.22
CA ALA A 4 -12.11 7.40 11.17
C ALA A 4 -12.50 5.92 11.35
N ALA A 5 -12.52 5.44 12.59
CA ALA A 5 -12.98 4.08 12.87
C ALA A 5 -14.48 3.93 12.58
N GLN A 6 -15.29 4.96 12.88
CA GLN A 6 -16.73 4.96 12.59
C GLN A 6 -16.99 4.89 11.08
N GLU A 7 -16.24 5.63 10.27
CA GLU A 7 -16.34 5.56 8.79
C GLU A 7 -16.11 4.14 8.25
N ILE A 8 -15.12 3.42 8.82
CA ILE A 8 -14.89 2.02 8.45
C ILE A 8 -16.08 1.15 8.83
N ILE A 9 -16.62 1.32 10.04
CA ILE A 9 -17.79 0.58 10.49
C ILE A 9 -19.00 0.85 9.59
N ASP A 10 -19.24 2.10 9.25
CA ASP A 10 -20.34 2.51 8.39
C ASP A 10 -20.16 1.95 6.96
N PHE A 11 -18.94 1.93 6.45
CA PHE A 11 -18.59 1.31 5.16
C PHE A 11 -18.91 -0.20 5.15
N VAL A 12 -18.53 -0.91 6.23
CA VAL A 12 -18.82 -2.35 6.38
C VAL A 12 -20.33 -2.59 6.49
N ASN A 13 -21.03 -1.80 7.31
CA ASN A 13 -22.48 -1.91 7.50
C ASN A 13 -23.27 -1.58 6.24
N ALA A 14 -22.75 -0.71 5.37
CA ALA A 14 -23.33 -0.41 4.07
C ALA A 14 -23.16 -1.54 3.05
N GLY A 15 -22.41 -2.61 3.39
CA GLY A 15 -22.19 -3.76 2.51
C GLY A 15 -21.21 -3.48 1.35
N TYR A 16 -20.33 -2.50 1.50
CA TYR A 16 -19.34 -2.15 0.47
C TYR A 16 -18.08 -3.03 0.53
N LEU A 17 -17.86 -3.74 1.63
CA LEU A 17 -16.73 -4.64 1.76
C LEU A 17 -17.00 -5.92 0.95
N ALA A 18 -16.05 -6.34 0.12
CA ALA A 18 -16.17 -7.56 -0.65
C ALA A 18 -16.30 -8.79 0.29
N GLU A 19 -17.11 -9.78 -0.11
CA GLU A 19 -17.31 -10.99 0.66
C GLU A 19 -15.98 -11.69 0.98
N GLY A 20 -15.80 -12.07 2.24
CA GLY A 20 -14.58 -12.70 2.74
C GLY A 20 -13.39 -11.76 2.94
N ALA A 21 -13.53 -10.47 2.72
CA ALA A 21 -12.52 -9.51 3.14
C ALA A 21 -12.77 -9.08 4.60
N PRO A 22 -11.70 -8.82 5.39
CA PRO A 22 -10.29 -8.89 5.03
C PRO A 22 -9.74 -10.31 5.04
N ASP A 23 -9.23 -10.74 3.89
CA ASP A 23 -8.54 -12.04 3.76
C ASP A 23 -7.04 -11.86 3.95
N ALA A 24 -6.35 -12.97 4.21
CA ALA A 24 -4.90 -13.00 4.16
C ALA A 24 -4.38 -12.82 2.72
N TYR A 25 -3.22 -12.17 2.60
CA TYR A 25 -2.48 -12.11 1.33
C TYR A 25 -2.22 -13.53 0.79
N PRO A 26 -2.35 -13.79 -0.51
CA PRO A 26 -2.73 -12.86 -1.59
C PRO A 26 -4.24 -12.82 -1.91
N ALA A 27 -5.07 -13.54 -1.19
CA ALA A 27 -6.48 -13.72 -1.53
C ALA A 27 -7.26 -12.40 -1.55
N SER A 28 -6.95 -11.48 -0.66
CA SER A 28 -7.64 -10.18 -0.59
C SER A 28 -7.48 -9.36 -1.86
N GLN A 29 -6.28 -9.27 -2.41
CA GLN A 29 -6.00 -8.44 -3.57
C GLN A 29 -6.42 -9.10 -4.89
N THR A 30 -6.42 -10.43 -4.99
CA THR A 30 -6.85 -11.14 -6.20
C THR A 30 -8.34 -11.00 -6.49
N LYS A 31 -9.16 -10.57 -5.51
CA LYS A 31 -10.60 -10.33 -5.71
C LYS A 31 -10.89 -9.34 -6.85
N VAL A 32 -10.02 -8.34 -7.06
CA VAL A 32 -10.17 -7.42 -8.19
C VAL A 32 -9.95 -8.14 -9.53
N GLY A 33 -8.90 -8.92 -9.63
CA GLY A 33 -8.62 -9.70 -10.84
C GLY A 33 -9.71 -10.75 -11.16
N LEU A 34 -10.32 -11.30 -10.10
CA LEU A 34 -11.45 -12.24 -10.23
C LEU A 34 -12.80 -11.56 -10.47
N GLY A 35 -12.86 -10.22 -10.51
CA GLY A 35 -14.09 -9.46 -10.70
C GLY A 35 -15.06 -9.50 -9.51
N THR A 36 -14.61 -9.93 -8.32
CA THR A 36 -15.43 -9.98 -7.10
C THR A 36 -15.25 -8.75 -6.20
N ALA A 37 -14.32 -7.88 -6.54
CA ALA A 37 -14.17 -6.55 -5.97
C ALA A 37 -13.88 -5.53 -7.09
N ALA A 38 -14.42 -4.32 -6.96
CA ALA A 38 -14.20 -3.26 -7.92
C ALA A 38 -12.92 -2.46 -7.65
N MET A 39 -12.43 -2.46 -6.41
CA MET A 39 -11.31 -1.65 -5.95
C MET A 39 -10.50 -2.42 -4.91
N VAL A 40 -9.23 -2.07 -4.81
CA VAL A 40 -8.34 -2.52 -3.73
C VAL A 40 -7.48 -1.36 -3.25
N VAL A 41 -7.33 -1.26 -1.95
CA VAL A 41 -6.36 -0.33 -1.34
C VAL A 41 -5.01 -1.02 -1.28
N CYS A 42 -4.11 -0.64 -2.16
CA CYS A 42 -2.78 -1.24 -2.25
C CYS A 42 -1.80 -0.28 -2.94
N ALA A 43 -0.54 -0.65 -2.97
CA ALA A 43 0.48 0.08 -3.71
C ALA A 43 0.48 -0.31 -5.21
N ASN A 44 1.19 0.47 -6.02
CA ASN A 44 1.23 0.32 -7.48
C ASN A 44 1.72 -1.05 -7.97
N TYR A 45 2.48 -1.78 -7.18
CA TYR A 45 2.97 -3.13 -7.53
C TYR A 45 1.86 -4.20 -7.58
N VAL A 46 0.68 -3.93 -7.00
CA VAL A 46 -0.42 -4.89 -6.94
C VAL A 46 -0.86 -5.38 -8.32
N THR A 47 -0.69 -4.55 -9.34
CA THR A 47 -1.07 -4.89 -10.72
C THR A 47 -0.35 -6.12 -11.22
N SER A 48 0.99 -6.16 -11.11
CA SER A 48 1.78 -7.30 -11.56
C SER A 48 1.52 -8.57 -10.75
N GLU A 49 1.23 -8.44 -9.44
CA GLU A 49 0.93 -9.58 -8.58
C GLU A 49 -0.43 -10.19 -8.90
N VAL A 50 -1.44 -9.35 -9.13
CA VAL A 50 -2.79 -9.83 -9.45
C VAL A 50 -2.84 -10.39 -10.86
N ASP A 51 -2.27 -9.72 -11.86
CA ASP A 51 -2.20 -10.22 -13.25
C ASP A 51 -1.52 -11.59 -13.30
N ALA A 52 -0.43 -11.77 -12.56
CA ALA A 52 0.24 -13.06 -12.44
C ALA A 52 -0.62 -14.13 -11.76
N ALA A 53 -1.41 -13.75 -10.75
CA ALA A 53 -2.25 -14.67 -9.99
C ALA A 53 -3.49 -15.13 -10.77
N VAL A 54 -4.09 -14.25 -11.58
CA VAL A 54 -5.28 -14.59 -12.39
C VAL A 54 -4.92 -15.11 -13.78
N GLY A 55 -3.67 -14.95 -14.22
CA GLY A 55 -3.15 -15.47 -15.49
C GLY A 55 -3.49 -14.63 -16.72
N GLU A 56 -4.07 -13.46 -16.53
CA GLU A 56 -4.42 -12.52 -17.61
C GLU A 56 -4.30 -11.05 -17.11
N PRO A 57 -4.04 -10.10 -18.02
CA PRO A 57 -3.98 -8.70 -17.66
C PRO A 57 -5.33 -8.15 -17.23
N VAL A 58 -5.36 -7.45 -16.10
CA VAL A 58 -6.51 -6.70 -15.61
C VAL A 58 -6.46 -5.27 -16.15
N ASN A 59 -7.60 -4.69 -16.47
CA ASN A 59 -7.67 -3.29 -16.89
C ASN A 59 -7.66 -2.37 -15.66
N TRP A 60 -6.47 -1.91 -15.28
CA TRP A 60 -6.24 -1.14 -14.07
C TRP A 60 -6.47 0.36 -14.26
N GLY A 61 -7.10 0.96 -13.28
CA GLY A 61 -7.08 2.40 -13.04
C GLY A 61 -6.47 2.70 -11.68
N PHE A 62 -6.00 3.93 -11.48
CA PHE A 62 -5.44 4.38 -10.21
C PHE A 62 -6.00 5.76 -9.84
N PHE A 63 -6.33 5.94 -8.58
CA PHE A 63 -6.74 7.23 -8.01
C PHE A 63 -6.28 7.34 -6.56
N ASN A 64 -6.13 8.57 -6.08
CA ASN A 64 -5.76 8.84 -4.70
C ASN A 64 -6.94 8.58 -3.75
N TYR A 65 -6.65 8.51 -2.45
CA TYR A 65 -7.71 8.49 -1.45
C TYR A 65 -8.65 9.70 -1.64
N PRO A 66 -9.95 9.51 -1.47
CA PRO A 66 -10.91 10.61 -1.45
C PRO A 66 -10.55 11.62 -0.36
N GLU A 67 -10.78 12.90 -0.64
CA GLU A 67 -10.63 13.92 0.38
C GLU A 67 -11.72 13.75 1.45
N VAL A 68 -11.32 13.87 2.71
CA VAL A 68 -12.25 13.93 3.84
C VAL A 68 -12.61 15.39 4.06
N GLU A 69 -13.89 15.68 4.25
CA GLU A 69 -14.40 17.03 4.50
C GLU A 69 -13.61 17.72 5.64
N GLY A 70 -13.06 18.90 5.33
CA GLY A 70 -12.23 19.65 6.27
C GLY A 70 -10.74 19.26 6.28
N ASN A 71 -10.34 18.29 5.50
CA ASN A 71 -8.94 17.95 5.26
C ASN A 71 -8.54 18.43 3.86
N VAL A 72 -7.63 19.38 3.81
CA VAL A 72 -7.23 20.05 2.55
C VAL A 72 -6.00 19.44 1.88
N ASP A 73 -5.43 18.37 2.45
CA ASP A 73 -4.21 17.78 1.95
C ASP A 73 -4.49 16.49 1.20
N ALA A 74 -4.19 16.49 -0.11
CA ALA A 74 -4.07 15.27 -0.88
C ALA A 74 -2.86 14.48 -0.37
N SER A 75 -3.10 13.50 0.49
CA SER A 75 -2.06 12.67 1.10
C SER A 75 -2.05 11.30 0.45
N ALA A 76 -0.85 10.78 0.22
CA ALA A 76 -0.64 9.39 -0.17
C ALA A 76 0.58 8.83 0.53
N TYR A 77 0.57 7.54 0.80
CA TYR A 77 1.78 6.86 1.23
C TYR A 77 2.74 6.75 0.04
N ALA A 78 3.91 7.32 0.19
CA ALA A 78 5.00 7.21 -0.76
C ALA A 78 6.20 6.56 -0.06
N GLY A 79 6.37 5.26 -0.27
CA GLY A 79 7.51 4.50 0.21
C GLY A 79 8.44 4.14 -0.94
N ALA A 80 9.71 3.93 -0.65
CA ALA A 80 10.69 3.48 -1.62
C ALA A 80 11.32 2.15 -1.19
N ASN A 81 11.49 1.26 -2.15
CA ASN A 81 12.38 0.12 -1.97
C ASN A 81 13.82 0.58 -2.18
N SER A 82 14.69 0.23 -1.26
CA SER A 82 16.08 0.67 -1.29
C SER A 82 17.02 -0.52 -1.36
N LEU A 83 18.10 -0.37 -2.09
CA LEU A 83 19.22 -1.30 -2.11
C LEU A 83 20.34 -0.73 -1.25
N ALA A 84 20.90 -1.53 -0.38
CA ALA A 84 21.99 -1.14 0.51
C ALA A 84 23.20 -2.06 0.34
N ILE A 85 24.38 -1.51 0.54
CA ILE A 85 25.62 -2.26 0.55
C ILE A 85 25.99 -2.55 2.00
N SER A 86 26.22 -3.82 2.32
CA SER A 86 26.64 -4.21 3.67
C SER A 86 27.99 -3.57 4.03
N SER A 87 28.15 -3.13 5.29
CA SER A 87 29.43 -2.64 5.80
C SER A 87 30.55 -3.69 5.76
N ASN A 88 30.19 -4.97 5.67
CA ASN A 88 31.13 -6.10 5.56
C ASN A 88 31.35 -6.53 4.09
N CYS A 89 30.89 -5.74 3.11
CA CYS A 89 31.10 -6.07 1.71
C CYS A 89 32.58 -5.96 1.34
N GLU A 90 33.15 -7.05 0.83
CA GLU A 90 34.56 -7.07 0.41
C GLU A 90 34.83 -6.26 -0.87
N ASN A 91 33.79 -6.07 -1.70
CA ASN A 91 33.88 -5.37 -2.98
C ASN A 91 32.79 -4.28 -3.10
N PRO A 92 32.81 -3.23 -2.27
CA PRO A 92 31.73 -2.25 -2.21
C PRO A 92 31.54 -1.46 -3.53
N GLN A 93 32.62 -1.22 -4.27
CA GLN A 93 32.53 -0.53 -5.57
C GLN A 93 31.79 -1.40 -6.60
N ALA A 94 32.12 -2.68 -6.69
CA ALA A 94 31.43 -3.60 -7.61
C ALA A 94 29.95 -3.77 -7.22
N ALA A 95 29.63 -3.80 -5.94
CA ALA A 95 28.25 -3.83 -5.48
C ALA A 95 27.49 -2.54 -5.85
N PHE A 96 28.14 -1.39 -5.73
CA PHE A 96 27.56 -0.11 -6.16
C PHE A 96 27.34 -0.07 -7.67
N ASP A 97 28.31 -0.48 -8.46
CA ASP A 97 28.19 -0.51 -9.92
C ASP A 97 27.07 -1.45 -10.36
N PHE A 98 26.91 -2.59 -9.69
CA PHE A 98 25.80 -3.50 -9.93
C PHE A 98 24.45 -2.84 -9.62
N ILE A 99 24.32 -2.20 -8.44
CA ILE A 99 23.10 -1.48 -8.06
C ILE A 99 22.78 -0.42 -9.10
N MET A 100 23.76 0.40 -9.51
CA MET A 100 23.56 1.43 -10.51
C MET A 100 23.12 0.85 -11.85
N THR A 101 23.61 -0.32 -12.23
CA THR A 101 23.22 -1.01 -13.46
C THR A 101 21.75 -1.41 -13.44
N ILE A 102 21.25 -1.92 -12.31
CA ILE A 102 19.86 -2.40 -12.21
C ILE A 102 18.84 -1.28 -11.98
N VAL A 103 19.26 -0.12 -11.44
CA VAL A 103 18.31 0.97 -11.18
C VAL A 103 18.32 2.07 -12.24
N THR A 104 19.25 2.00 -13.22
CA THR A 104 19.39 3.00 -14.28
C THR A 104 19.46 2.35 -15.66
N GLY A 105 19.41 3.17 -16.69
CA GLY A 105 19.60 2.72 -18.08
C GLY A 105 18.57 1.66 -18.51
N THR A 106 19.01 0.75 -19.39
CA THR A 106 18.12 -0.26 -19.98
C THR A 106 17.59 -1.24 -18.94
N CYS A 107 18.42 -1.74 -18.05
CA CYS A 107 17.97 -2.65 -16.98
C CYS A 107 16.97 -1.97 -16.04
N GLY A 108 17.23 -0.71 -15.68
CA GLY A 108 16.29 0.07 -14.88
C GLY A 108 14.96 0.25 -15.60
N GLN A 109 14.96 0.51 -16.90
CA GLN A 109 13.74 0.62 -17.68
C GLN A 109 12.97 -0.72 -17.75
N GLU A 110 13.67 -1.83 -17.94
CA GLU A 110 13.04 -3.16 -17.94
C GLU A 110 12.37 -3.50 -16.61
N LEU A 111 12.98 -3.13 -15.47
CA LEU A 111 12.36 -3.28 -14.16
C LEU A 111 11.09 -2.43 -14.02
N VAL A 112 11.10 -1.21 -14.54
CA VAL A 112 9.92 -0.34 -14.55
C VAL A 112 8.81 -0.94 -15.41
N ASP A 113 9.14 -1.37 -16.62
CA ASP A 113 8.16 -1.85 -17.60
C ASP A 113 7.52 -3.19 -17.19
N ASN A 114 8.29 -4.08 -16.58
CA ASN A 114 7.81 -5.40 -16.19
C ASN A 114 7.30 -5.46 -14.73
N GLY A 115 7.78 -4.58 -13.86
CA GLY A 115 7.43 -4.57 -12.45
C GLY A 115 6.35 -3.57 -12.05
N GLY A 116 5.88 -2.72 -12.98
CA GLY A 116 4.89 -1.68 -12.68
C GLY A 116 5.41 -0.64 -11.67
N GLN A 117 6.74 -0.49 -11.56
CA GLN A 117 7.36 0.37 -10.56
C GLN A 117 7.41 1.83 -11.03
N ILE A 118 7.37 2.74 -10.07
CA ILE A 118 7.69 4.16 -10.32
C ILE A 118 9.21 4.30 -10.22
N PRO A 119 9.92 4.71 -11.29
CA PRO A 119 11.36 4.81 -11.25
C PRO A 119 11.83 5.94 -10.34
N ALA A 120 12.87 5.70 -9.54
CA ALA A 120 13.56 6.74 -8.80
C ALA A 120 14.46 7.60 -9.71
N ASP A 121 14.92 7.05 -10.84
CA ASP A 121 15.67 7.77 -11.85
C ASP A 121 14.70 8.50 -12.79
N THR A 122 14.67 9.82 -12.71
CA THR A 122 13.78 10.68 -13.52
C THR A 122 14.08 10.67 -15.03
N ARG A 123 15.18 10.04 -15.46
CA ARG A 123 15.53 9.85 -16.87
C ARG A 123 14.82 8.66 -17.49
N LEU A 124 14.32 7.73 -16.68
CA LEU A 124 13.57 6.59 -17.14
C LEU A 124 12.12 6.98 -17.46
N LYS A 125 11.53 6.26 -18.42
CA LYS A 125 10.14 6.46 -18.77
C LYS A 125 9.25 5.83 -17.70
N GLU A 126 8.18 6.52 -17.41
CA GLU A 126 7.14 6.00 -16.51
C GLU A 126 6.46 4.78 -17.15
N SER A 127 6.18 3.78 -16.32
CA SER A 127 5.46 2.60 -16.74
C SER A 127 3.93 2.76 -16.57
N VAL A 128 3.26 1.70 -16.69
CA VAL A 128 1.89 1.35 -16.99
C VAL A 128 0.78 2.05 -16.17
N LEU A 129 1.06 2.59 -14.99
CA LEU A 129 0.05 3.27 -14.17
C LEU A 129 0.27 4.79 -14.15
N ALA A 130 -0.06 5.43 -15.27
CA ALA A 130 0.01 6.89 -15.40
C ALA A 130 -0.66 7.64 -14.22
N GLY A 131 -1.77 7.11 -13.71
CA GLY A 131 -2.46 7.68 -12.56
C GLY A 131 -1.65 7.64 -11.25
N SER A 132 -0.82 6.62 -11.01
CA SER A 132 0.00 6.53 -9.79
C SER A 132 1.10 7.58 -9.75
N VAL A 133 1.72 7.85 -10.90
CA VAL A 133 2.75 8.88 -11.02
C VAL A 133 2.14 10.27 -10.86
N GLU A 134 0.99 10.53 -11.46
CA GLU A 134 0.30 11.80 -11.32
C GLU A 134 -0.16 12.03 -9.88
N THR A 135 -0.68 10.99 -9.22
CA THR A 135 -1.01 11.04 -7.79
C THR A 135 0.21 11.41 -6.95
N LEU A 136 1.35 10.77 -7.21
CA LEU A 136 2.59 11.08 -6.48
C LEU A 136 3.06 12.52 -6.71
N LYS A 137 2.99 13.01 -7.95
CA LYS A 137 3.33 14.40 -8.29
C LYS A 137 2.41 15.42 -7.61
N ASN A 138 1.15 15.08 -7.42
CA ASN A 138 0.15 15.95 -6.81
C ASN A 138 0.03 15.76 -5.29
N THR A 139 0.76 14.81 -4.71
CA THR A 139 0.78 14.59 -3.27
C THR A 139 1.55 15.71 -2.59
N THR A 140 0.84 16.48 -1.75
CA THR A 140 1.42 17.61 -1.01
C THR A 140 2.09 17.16 0.28
N THR A 141 1.56 16.09 0.89
CA THR A 141 2.05 15.54 2.16
C THR A 141 2.19 14.03 2.04
N PRO A 142 3.40 13.52 1.72
CA PRO A 142 3.61 12.08 1.74
C PRO A 142 3.45 11.55 3.16
N MET A 143 2.60 10.55 3.34
CA MET A 143 2.47 9.87 4.63
C MET A 143 3.73 9.07 4.93
N SER A 144 4.24 9.23 6.13
CA SER A 144 5.37 8.44 6.61
C SER A 144 4.90 7.03 6.99
N TRP A 145 5.74 6.04 6.71
CA TRP A 145 5.51 4.69 7.21
C TRP A 145 5.64 4.68 8.75
N CYS A 146 4.61 4.14 9.41
CA CYS A 146 4.58 4.01 10.87
C CYS A 146 5.42 2.82 11.36
N GLY A 147 6.58 2.56 10.77
CA GLY A 147 7.42 1.39 11.09
C GLY A 147 7.85 1.33 12.55
N ALA A 148 7.92 2.45 13.23
CA ALA A 148 8.18 2.50 14.66
C ALA A 148 7.13 1.76 15.50
N LEU A 149 5.90 1.65 15.00
CA LEU A 149 4.84 0.91 15.68
C LEU A 149 5.15 -0.58 15.80
N ASN A 150 5.98 -1.14 14.91
CA ASN A 150 6.40 -2.53 15.00
C ASN A 150 7.24 -2.84 16.24
N THR A 151 7.76 -1.83 16.91
CA THR A 151 8.54 -1.96 18.15
C THR A 151 7.69 -1.82 19.41
N LEU A 152 6.40 -1.49 19.27
CA LEU A 152 5.49 -1.38 20.40
C LEU A 152 5.07 -2.77 20.89
N ASP A 153 5.07 -2.94 22.20
CA ASP A 153 4.43 -4.07 22.83
C ASP A 153 2.93 -4.06 22.44
N GLY A 154 2.39 -5.22 22.09
CA GLY A 154 1.01 -5.31 21.63
C GLY A 154 0.75 -4.99 20.16
N TRP A 155 1.77 -4.66 19.34
CA TRP A 155 1.59 -4.36 17.92
C TRP A 155 0.82 -5.47 17.16
N SER A 156 1.08 -6.75 17.47
CA SER A 156 0.34 -7.87 16.90
C SER A 156 -1.16 -7.81 17.21
N SER A 157 -1.51 -7.41 18.44
CA SER A 157 -2.90 -7.23 18.86
C SER A 157 -3.54 -6.03 18.16
N ILE A 158 -2.82 -4.94 17.98
CA ILE A 158 -3.28 -3.77 17.21
C ILE A 158 -3.57 -4.19 15.76
N LYS A 159 -2.67 -4.93 15.10
CA LYS A 159 -2.92 -5.44 13.74
C LYS A 159 -4.14 -6.34 13.67
N SER A 160 -4.30 -7.24 14.62
CA SER A 160 -5.47 -8.13 14.68
C SER A 160 -6.76 -7.34 14.88
N SER A 161 -6.74 -6.31 15.72
CA SER A 161 -7.92 -5.47 15.95
C SER A 161 -8.34 -4.67 14.70
N MET A 162 -7.41 -4.31 13.82
CA MET A 162 -7.75 -3.68 12.55
C MET A 162 -8.53 -4.65 11.65
N ILE A 163 -8.15 -5.92 11.62
CA ILE A 163 -8.92 -6.95 10.90
C ILE A 163 -10.31 -7.08 11.52
N GLU A 164 -10.39 -7.16 12.84
CA GLU A 164 -11.64 -7.25 13.59
C GLU A 164 -12.58 -6.08 13.37
N LEU A 165 -12.03 -4.88 13.12
CA LEU A 165 -12.82 -3.70 12.77
C LEU A 165 -13.55 -3.92 11.43
N PHE A 166 -12.84 -4.43 10.41
CA PHE A 166 -13.44 -4.77 9.12
C PHE A 166 -14.36 -6.00 9.18
N GLU A 167 -14.19 -6.88 10.16
CA GLU A 167 -15.10 -8.00 10.41
C GLU A 167 -16.39 -7.60 11.18
N GLY A 168 -16.52 -6.31 11.52
CA GLY A 168 -17.69 -5.78 12.21
C GLY A 168 -17.80 -6.17 13.68
N LYS A 169 -16.68 -6.44 14.36
CA LYS A 169 -16.66 -6.82 15.79
C LYS A 169 -16.93 -5.66 16.74
N TYR A 170 -16.84 -4.42 16.28
CA TYR A 170 -17.05 -3.24 17.11
C TYR A 170 -18.33 -2.53 16.69
N ALA A 171 -19.15 -2.17 17.64
CA ALA A 171 -20.42 -1.50 17.37
C ALA A 171 -20.24 -0.03 16.99
N THR A 172 -19.24 0.63 17.58
CA THR A 172 -18.92 2.04 17.31
C THR A 172 -17.41 2.27 17.21
N GLY A 173 -17.03 3.37 16.56
CA GLY A 173 -15.63 3.81 16.51
C GLY A 173 -15.08 4.14 17.92
N ALA A 174 -15.93 4.53 18.86
CA ALA A 174 -15.54 4.75 20.24
C ALA A 174 -15.18 3.44 20.96
N ASP A 175 -15.92 2.35 20.72
CA ASP A 175 -15.63 1.03 21.29
C ASP A 175 -14.28 0.52 20.78
N TYR A 176 -14.02 0.70 19.49
CA TYR A 176 -12.73 0.33 18.90
C TYR A 176 -11.56 1.13 19.51
N CYS A 177 -11.70 2.44 19.62
CA CYS A 177 -10.66 3.28 20.22
C CYS A 177 -10.44 2.95 21.70
N ALA A 178 -11.50 2.69 22.45
CA ALA A 178 -11.39 2.24 23.84
C ALA A 178 -10.62 0.92 23.97
N TYR A 179 -10.82 0.00 23.03
CA TYR A 179 -10.02 -1.23 23.00
C TYR A 179 -8.54 -0.94 22.70
N LEU A 180 -8.23 -0.07 21.69
CA LEU A 180 -6.86 0.32 21.40
C LEU A 180 -6.16 0.95 22.62
N ASP A 181 -6.86 1.77 23.38
CA ASP A 181 -6.31 2.37 24.60
C ASP A 181 -5.87 1.31 25.62
N THR A 182 -6.54 0.16 25.67
CA THR A 182 -6.13 -0.96 26.54
C THR A 182 -4.84 -1.64 26.07
N LEU A 183 -4.48 -1.51 24.79
CA LEU A 183 -3.28 -2.11 24.23
C LEU A 183 -2.05 -1.20 24.32
N CYS A 184 -2.28 0.10 24.43
CA CYS A 184 -1.25 1.15 24.41
C CYS A 184 -0.97 1.76 25.78
N GLY A 185 -1.72 1.35 26.81
CA GLY A 185 -1.71 1.92 28.16
C GLY A 185 -0.51 1.61 29.03
#